data_4c868999adefa1eeff5cef8ab3015e28
#
_entry.id   4c868999adefa1eeff5cef8ab3015e28
#
_cell.length_a   1.000
_cell.length_b   1.000
_cell.length_c   1.000
_cell.angle_alpha   90.00
_cell.angle_beta   90.00
_cell.angle_gamma   90.00
#
_symmetry.space_group_name_H-M   'P 1'
#
loop_
_entity.id
_entity.type
_entity.pdbx_description
1 polymer ?
#
loop_
_entity_poly.entity_id
_entity_poly.type
_entity_poly.pdbx_seq_one_letter_code
_entity_poly.pdbx_strand_id
1 'polypeptide(L)'
;MKFYKKPTSKLKKKEIIDIVKLKNSHWNFGISSQLKWFNNKKNVFKDDFHFFLKKEEKIIGYVQIGKRKYILDTKEKNYYLFRTLIILKKERSERLANKIMMKVSEFVKKKKRPSFLICKKNLIRFYKKYGWVSLNKKKFKIE
;
A
#
# COMPACT_ATOMS: atom_id res chain seq x y z
N MET A 1 -14.14 12.90 7.67
CA MET A 1 -13.07 12.04 7.10
C MET A 1 -13.63 10.67 6.73
N LYS A 2 -13.50 10.27 5.50
CA LYS A 2 -14.03 9.00 5.00
C LYS A 2 -12.93 8.06 4.53
N PHE A 3 -13.11 6.78 4.81
CA PHE A 3 -12.20 5.71 4.39
C PHE A 3 -12.80 4.94 3.21
N TYR A 4 -11.98 4.68 2.19
CA TYR A 4 -12.37 3.97 0.98
C TYR A 4 -11.44 2.79 0.71
N LYS A 5 -12.02 1.74 0.14
CA LYS A 5 -11.29 0.58 -0.39
C LYS A 5 -11.83 0.30 -1.79
N LYS A 6 -11.02 0.42 -2.80
CA LYS A 6 -11.43 0.19 -4.19
C LYS A 6 -10.41 -0.64 -4.95
N PRO A 7 -10.83 -1.60 -5.79
CA PRO A 7 -9.91 -2.22 -6.74
C PRO A 7 -9.52 -1.20 -7.82
N THR A 8 -8.39 -1.42 -8.48
CA THR A 8 -7.90 -0.53 -9.54
C THR A 8 -8.97 -0.26 -10.60
N SER A 9 -9.72 -1.31 -10.98
CA SER A 9 -10.77 -1.20 -12.00
C SER A 9 -11.93 -0.27 -11.63
N LYS A 10 -12.09 0.07 -10.35
CA LYS A 10 -13.16 0.95 -9.85
C LYS A 10 -12.67 2.35 -9.49
N LEU A 11 -11.37 2.61 -9.61
CA LEU A 11 -10.84 3.95 -9.35
C LEU A 11 -11.27 4.94 -10.43
N LYS A 12 -11.75 6.10 -10.00
CA LYS A 12 -12.06 7.21 -10.90
C LYS A 12 -10.77 7.89 -11.34
N LYS A 13 -10.76 8.48 -12.52
CA LYS A 13 -9.60 9.21 -13.05
C LYS A 13 -9.10 10.28 -12.07
N LYS A 14 -10.01 11.03 -11.45
CA LYS A 14 -9.68 12.03 -10.45
C LYS A 14 -8.99 11.42 -9.23
N GLU A 15 -9.46 10.25 -8.78
CA GLU A 15 -8.87 9.54 -7.65
C GLU A 15 -7.43 9.10 -7.95
N ILE A 16 -7.19 8.59 -9.15
CA ILE A 16 -5.83 8.22 -9.60
C ILE A 16 -4.90 9.43 -9.57
N ILE A 17 -5.36 10.57 -10.09
CA ILE A 17 -4.58 11.81 -10.10
C ILE A 17 -4.30 12.28 -8.67
N ASP A 18 -5.27 12.23 -7.78
CA ASP A 18 -5.10 12.63 -6.39
C ASP A 18 -4.13 11.71 -5.64
N ILE A 19 -4.19 10.40 -5.88
CA ILE A 19 -3.24 9.42 -5.35
C ILE A 19 -1.82 9.75 -5.85
N VAL A 20 -1.68 9.98 -7.15
CA VAL A 20 -0.38 10.30 -7.76
C VAL A 20 0.20 11.62 -7.20
N LYS A 21 -0.63 12.63 -6.99
CA LYS A 21 -0.20 13.87 -6.35
C LYS A 21 0.28 13.64 -4.92
N LEU A 22 -0.43 12.81 -4.16
CA LEU A 22 -0.02 12.45 -2.81
C LEU A 22 1.33 11.71 -2.83
N LYS A 23 1.49 10.74 -3.72
CA LYS A 23 2.78 10.03 -3.90
C LYS A 23 3.91 10.99 -4.23
N ASN A 24 3.65 11.93 -5.14
CA ASN A 24 4.67 12.91 -5.55
C ASN A 24 5.07 13.88 -4.42
N SER A 25 4.17 14.15 -3.48
CA SER A 25 4.48 14.97 -2.31
C SER A 25 5.52 14.33 -1.39
N HIS A 26 5.64 13.01 -1.43
CA HIS A 26 6.59 12.25 -0.62
C HIS A 26 7.81 11.80 -1.43
N TRP A 27 7.58 11.26 -2.63
CA TRP A 27 8.64 10.86 -3.57
C TRP A 27 8.56 11.78 -4.80
N ASN A 28 9.38 12.80 -4.83
CA ASN A 28 9.33 13.87 -5.82
C ASN A 28 9.93 13.47 -7.17
N PHE A 29 9.33 12.49 -7.83
CA PHE A 29 9.76 12.02 -9.15
C PHE A 29 9.04 12.72 -10.31
N GLY A 30 8.09 13.62 -10.01
CA GLY A 30 7.25 14.31 -10.97
C GLY A 30 5.91 13.63 -11.19
N ILE A 31 4.86 14.42 -11.36
CA ILE A 31 3.49 13.92 -11.53
C ILE A 31 3.39 13.01 -12.76
N SER A 32 3.99 13.41 -13.87
CA SER A 32 3.97 12.64 -15.13
C SER A 32 4.60 11.25 -14.97
N SER A 33 5.78 11.19 -14.33
CA SER A 33 6.47 9.94 -14.05
C SER A 33 5.68 9.03 -13.11
N GLN A 34 5.11 9.61 -12.06
CA GLN A 34 4.28 8.87 -11.10
C GLN A 34 3.01 8.32 -11.75
N LEU A 35 2.37 9.11 -12.62
CA LEU A 35 1.18 8.68 -13.34
C LEU A 35 1.49 7.55 -14.33
N LYS A 36 2.60 7.65 -15.06
CA LYS A 36 3.07 6.62 -15.97
C LYS A 36 3.34 5.31 -15.23
N TRP A 37 3.98 5.39 -14.06
CA TRP A 37 4.23 4.22 -13.20
C TRP A 37 2.91 3.58 -12.75
N PHE A 38 1.97 4.39 -12.28
CA PHE A 38 0.67 3.92 -11.78
C PHE A 38 -0.16 3.25 -12.88
N ASN A 39 -0.14 3.78 -14.09
CA ASN A 39 -0.89 3.24 -15.22
C ASN A 39 -0.22 2.02 -15.87
N ASN A 40 0.99 1.66 -15.45
CA ASN A 40 1.66 0.47 -15.95
C ASN A 40 1.08 -0.77 -15.27
N LYS A 41 0.51 -1.67 -16.08
CA LYS A 41 -0.14 -2.90 -15.60
C LYS A 41 0.81 -3.87 -14.91
N LYS A 42 2.12 -3.71 -15.05
CA LYS A 42 3.13 -4.49 -14.34
C LYS A 42 3.32 -4.00 -12.90
N ASN A 43 3.04 -2.73 -12.63
CA ASN A 43 3.19 -2.11 -11.32
C ASN A 43 1.90 -2.16 -10.51
N VAL A 44 0.78 -1.88 -11.18
CA VAL A 44 -0.55 -1.81 -10.58
C VAL A 44 -1.46 -2.75 -11.34
N PHE A 45 -1.88 -3.83 -10.69
CA PHE A 45 -2.74 -4.83 -11.29
C PHE A 45 -4.21 -4.40 -11.18
N LYS A 46 -5.01 -4.88 -12.12
CA LYS A 46 -6.45 -4.61 -12.15
C LYS A 46 -7.14 -4.94 -10.82
N ASP A 47 -6.70 -6.01 -10.15
CA ASP A 47 -7.30 -6.51 -8.92
C ASP A 47 -6.58 -6.02 -7.65
N ASP A 48 -5.59 -5.15 -7.78
CA ASP A 48 -4.98 -4.51 -6.61
C ASP A 48 -6.03 -3.65 -5.89
N PHE A 49 -5.94 -3.61 -4.58
CA PHE A 49 -6.78 -2.76 -3.76
C PHE A 49 -6.06 -1.48 -3.37
N HIS A 50 -6.79 -0.40 -3.39
CA HIS A 50 -6.34 0.92 -2.99
C HIS A 50 -7.17 1.37 -1.80
N PHE A 51 -6.50 1.59 -0.67
CA PHE A 51 -7.11 2.06 0.56
C PHE A 51 -6.74 3.51 0.71
N PHE A 52 -7.72 4.39 0.89
CA PHE A 52 -7.42 5.81 1.03
C PHE A 52 -8.40 6.53 1.93
N LEU A 53 -7.90 7.60 2.55
CA LEU A 53 -8.65 8.50 3.41
C LEU A 53 -8.87 9.82 2.68
N LYS A 54 -10.12 10.27 2.66
CA LYS A 54 -10.48 11.61 2.16
C LYS A 54 -10.87 12.53 3.30
N LYS A 55 -10.37 13.74 3.24
CA LYS A 55 -10.76 14.85 4.08
C LYS A 55 -11.12 16.02 3.15
N GLU A 56 -12.38 16.48 3.18
CA GLU A 56 -12.85 17.57 2.31
C GLU A 56 -12.52 17.32 0.83
N GLU A 57 -12.91 16.15 0.32
CA GLU A 57 -12.68 15.70 -1.08
C GLU A 57 -11.21 15.51 -1.48
N LYS A 58 -10.26 15.69 -0.56
CA LYS A 58 -8.84 15.48 -0.81
C LYS A 58 -8.36 14.18 -0.21
N ILE A 59 -7.57 13.42 -0.96
CA ILE A 59 -6.92 12.20 -0.46
C ILE A 59 -5.72 12.61 0.38
N ILE A 60 -5.75 12.27 1.67
CA ILE A 60 -4.70 12.61 2.63
C ILE A 60 -3.90 11.41 3.13
N GLY A 61 -4.40 10.21 2.88
CA GLY A 61 -3.69 8.97 3.25
C GLY A 61 -3.98 7.89 2.22
N TYR A 62 -3.01 7.01 1.98
CA TYR A 62 -3.09 6.01 0.94
C TYR A 62 -2.18 4.82 1.24
N VAL A 63 -2.64 3.63 0.86
CA VAL A 63 -1.81 2.43 0.80
C VAL A 63 -2.35 1.50 -0.29
N GLN A 64 -1.45 0.78 -0.95
CA GLN A 64 -1.77 -0.21 -1.98
C GLN A 64 -1.55 -1.62 -1.44
N ILE A 65 -2.51 -2.49 -1.68
CA ILE A 65 -2.43 -3.93 -1.37
C ILE A 65 -2.62 -4.70 -2.66
N GLY A 66 -1.59 -5.38 -3.11
CA GLY A 66 -1.63 -6.15 -4.36
C GLY A 66 -1.49 -7.64 -4.11
N LYS A 67 -2.24 -8.43 -4.88
CA LYS A 67 -2.09 -9.88 -4.87
C LYS A 67 -0.92 -10.26 -5.77
N ARG A 68 0.06 -10.96 -5.19
CA ARG A 68 1.29 -11.34 -5.89
C ARG A 68 1.60 -12.81 -5.62
N LYS A 69 2.59 -13.34 -6.32
CA LYS A 69 3.00 -14.74 -6.22
C LYS A 69 4.41 -14.84 -5.69
N TYR A 70 4.66 -15.90 -4.92
CA TYR A 70 6.01 -16.27 -4.49
C TYR A 70 6.18 -17.77 -4.63
N ILE A 71 7.43 -18.24 -4.65
CA ILE A 71 7.76 -19.65 -4.79
C ILE A 71 8.36 -20.12 -3.46
N LEU A 72 7.78 -21.18 -2.91
CA LEU A 72 8.29 -21.88 -1.72
C LEU A 72 8.34 -23.37 -2.03
N ASP A 73 9.55 -23.96 -1.96
CA ASP A 73 9.77 -25.38 -2.23
C ASP A 73 9.16 -25.83 -3.57
N THR A 74 9.47 -25.11 -4.64
CA THR A 74 9.00 -25.31 -6.02
C THR A 74 7.49 -25.11 -6.22
N LYS A 75 6.73 -24.78 -5.17
CA LYS A 75 5.29 -24.51 -5.24
C LYS A 75 5.02 -23.00 -5.32
N GLU A 76 4.16 -22.62 -6.26
CA GLU A 76 3.69 -21.25 -6.39
C GLU A 76 2.60 -20.98 -5.37
N LYS A 77 2.77 -19.89 -4.60
CA LYS A 77 1.83 -19.45 -3.57
C LYS A 77 1.47 -17.98 -3.75
N ASN A 78 0.32 -17.58 -3.23
CA ASN A 78 -0.14 -16.19 -3.27
C ASN A 78 0.16 -15.48 -1.96
N TYR A 79 0.47 -14.18 -2.08
CA TYR A 79 0.62 -13.29 -0.93
C TYR A 79 0.05 -11.91 -1.25
N TYR A 80 -0.15 -11.09 -0.23
CA TYR A 80 -0.51 -9.70 -0.41
C TYR A 80 0.72 -8.81 -0.20
N LEU A 81 1.04 -8.04 -1.22
CA LEU A 81 2.10 -7.03 -1.17
C LEU A 81 1.50 -5.72 -0.65
N PHE A 82 1.92 -5.35 0.56
CA PHE A 82 1.61 -4.05 1.15
C PHE A 82 2.69 -3.07 0.73
N ARG A 83 2.31 -1.98 0.11
CA ARG A 83 3.27 -0.96 -0.31
C ARG A 83 2.66 0.42 -0.45
N THR A 84 3.53 1.43 -0.48
CA THR A 84 3.16 2.81 -0.75
C THR A 84 2.25 3.39 0.33
N LEU A 85 2.58 3.14 1.60
CA LEU A 85 1.88 3.80 2.71
C LEU A 85 2.34 5.26 2.78
N ILE A 86 1.41 6.18 2.57
CA ILE A 86 1.67 7.62 2.61
C ILE A 86 0.56 8.31 3.39
N ILE A 87 0.96 9.23 4.26
CA ILE A 87 0.04 10.20 4.87
C ILE A 87 0.60 11.58 4.53
N LEU A 88 -0.26 12.48 4.05
CA LEU A 88 0.13 13.84 3.72
C LEU A 88 0.82 14.47 4.93
N LYS A 89 1.99 15.08 4.72
CA LYS A 89 2.88 15.54 5.80
C LYS A 89 2.16 16.38 6.87
N LYS A 90 1.36 17.34 6.44
CA LYS A 90 0.62 18.23 7.37
C LYS A 90 -0.52 17.53 8.12
N GLU A 91 -0.94 16.35 7.66
CA GLU A 91 -2.02 15.57 8.28
C GLU A 91 -1.48 14.38 9.09
N ARG A 92 -0.17 14.19 9.13
CA ARG A 92 0.44 13.05 9.83
C ARG A 92 0.14 13.08 11.31
N SER A 93 -0.40 11.96 11.79
CA SER A 93 -0.64 11.73 13.20
C SER A 93 -0.66 10.22 13.45
N GLU A 94 -0.40 9.83 14.70
CA GLU A 94 -0.52 8.44 15.11
C GLU A 94 -1.94 7.91 14.86
N ARG A 95 -2.94 8.73 15.09
CA ARG A 95 -4.35 8.39 14.90
C ARG A 95 -4.65 7.98 13.45
N LEU A 96 -4.17 8.72 12.46
CA LEU A 96 -4.39 8.40 11.05
C LEU A 96 -3.64 7.15 10.62
N ALA A 97 -2.39 7.00 11.06
CA ALA A 97 -1.62 5.78 10.81
C ALA A 97 -2.32 4.56 11.39
N ASN A 98 -2.78 4.64 12.64
CA ASN A 98 -3.54 3.57 13.29
C ASN A 98 -4.79 3.21 12.48
N LYS A 99 -5.54 4.18 12.02
CA LYS A 99 -6.77 3.97 11.26
C LYS A 99 -6.51 3.19 9.97
N ILE A 100 -5.52 3.59 9.21
CA ILE A 100 -5.13 2.90 7.96
C ILE A 100 -4.63 1.48 8.27
N MET A 101 -3.73 1.34 9.23
CA MET A 101 -3.12 0.05 9.57
C MET A 101 -4.14 -0.95 10.10
N MET A 102 -5.11 -0.49 10.89
CA MET A 102 -6.20 -1.35 11.37
C MET A 102 -7.07 -1.86 10.23
N LYS A 103 -7.43 -0.99 9.29
CA LYS A 103 -8.24 -1.38 8.13
C LYS A 103 -7.53 -2.39 7.23
N VAL A 104 -6.24 -2.19 7.00
CA VAL A 104 -5.42 -3.13 6.24
C VAL A 104 -5.30 -4.47 6.96
N SER A 105 -5.07 -4.45 8.27
CA SER A 105 -4.97 -5.67 9.09
C SER A 105 -6.26 -6.48 9.05
N GLU A 106 -7.40 -5.84 9.16
CA GLU A 106 -8.70 -6.50 9.03
C GLU A 106 -8.84 -7.20 7.67
N PHE A 107 -8.46 -6.51 6.60
CA PHE A 107 -8.52 -7.05 5.25
C PHE A 107 -7.62 -8.28 5.09
N VAL A 108 -6.36 -8.17 5.51
CA VAL A 108 -5.36 -9.23 5.37
C VAL A 108 -5.76 -10.46 6.19
N LYS A 109 -6.21 -10.26 7.43
CA LYS A 109 -6.68 -11.35 8.31
C LYS A 109 -7.88 -12.09 7.71
N LYS A 110 -8.82 -11.36 7.15
CA LYS A 110 -10.01 -11.94 6.49
C LYS A 110 -9.65 -12.84 5.33
N LYS A 111 -8.61 -12.46 4.57
CA LYS A 111 -8.18 -13.22 3.39
C LYS A 111 -7.34 -14.44 3.72
N LYS A 112 -6.85 -14.58 4.96
CA LYS A 112 -6.07 -15.73 5.43
C LYS A 112 -4.85 -16.05 4.55
N ARG A 113 -4.20 -15.04 4.00
CA ARG A 113 -2.99 -15.17 3.18
C ARG A 113 -1.85 -14.36 3.79
N PRO A 114 -0.60 -14.80 3.61
CA PRO A 114 0.52 -14.00 4.09
C PRO A 114 0.56 -12.64 3.41
N SER A 115 1.01 -11.64 4.12
CA SER A 115 1.26 -10.31 3.58
C SER A 115 2.72 -9.95 3.83
N PHE A 116 3.36 -9.39 2.81
CA PHE A 116 4.76 -8.96 2.89
C PHE A 116 4.87 -7.48 2.57
N LEU A 117 5.85 -6.84 3.18
CA LEU A 117 6.24 -5.48 2.84
C LEU A 117 7.76 -5.35 2.88
N ILE A 118 8.27 -4.38 2.14
CA ILE A 118 9.66 -3.99 2.17
C ILE A 118 9.71 -2.56 2.69
N CYS A 119 10.52 -2.31 3.71
CA CYS A 119 10.65 -0.98 4.27
C CYS A 119 12.10 -0.66 4.63
N LYS A 120 12.37 0.62 4.82
CA LYS A 120 13.66 1.07 5.36
C LYS A 120 13.80 0.63 6.82
N LYS A 121 15.04 0.41 7.25
CA LYS A 121 15.37 -0.06 8.60
C LYS A 121 14.72 0.80 9.70
N ASN A 122 14.66 2.11 9.51
CA ASN A 122 14.07 3.04 10.49
C ASN A 122 12.55 2.91 10.64
N LEU A 123 11.87 2.19 9.73
CA LEU A 123 10.43 1.95 9.79
C LEU A 123 10.04 0.59 10.39
N ILE A 124 11.02 -0.26 10.69
CA ILE A 124 10.77 -1.60 11.26
C ILE A 124 9.99 -1.50 12.58
N ARG A 125 10.39 -0.58 13.45
CA ARG A 125 9.71 -0.38 14.74
C ARG A 125 8.25 0.04 14.56
N PHE A 126 7.99 0.90 13.59
CA PHE A 126 6.63 1.33 13.24
C PHE A 126 5.75 0.14 12.86
N TYR A 127 6.22 -0.71 11.94
CA TYR A 127 5.43 -1.86 11.49
C TYR A 127 5.29 -2.94 12.55
N LYS A 128 6.31 -3.16 13.38
CA LYS A 128 6.22 -4.11 14.52
C LYS A 128 5.10 -3.77 15.47
N LYS A 129 4.84 -2.49 15.69
CA LYS A 129 3.73 -2.00 16.51
C LYS A 129 2.37 -2.54 16.05
N TYR A 130 2.23 -2.81 14.76
CA TYR A 130 0.99 -3.32 14.15
C TYR A 130 1.01 -4.82 13.87
N GLY A 131 1.94 -5.54 14.47
CA GLY A 131 1.99 -7.00 14.38
C GLY A 131 2.84 -7.55 13.23
N TRP A 132 3.53 -6.70 12.48
CA TRP A 132 4.45 -7.16 11.44
C TRP A 132 5.74 -7.72 12.06
N VAL A 133 6.27 -8.75 11.44
CA VAL A 133 7.46 -9.47 11.91
C VAL A 133 8.56 -9.36 10.86
N SER A 134 9.78 -9.06 11.31
CA SER A 134 10.95 -9.02 10.43
C SER A 134 11.32 -10.43 9.96
N LEU A 135 11.61 -10.58 8.67
CA LEU A 135 12.08 -11.83 8.09
C LEU A 135 13.58 -11.79 7.85
N ASN A 136 14.22 -12.94 7.96
CA ASN A 136 15.60 -13.10 7.58
C ASN A 136 15.72 -13.10 6.06
N LYS A 137 16.37 -12.08 5.49
CA LYS A 137 16.57 -11.89 4.05
C LYS A 137 17.27 -13.07 3.36
N LYS A 138 18.03 -13.87 4.09
CA LYS A 138 18.77 -15.03 3.53
C LYS A 138 17.83 -16.20 3.19
N LYS A 139 16.62 -16.25 3.76
CA LYS A 139 15.67 -17.36 3.59
C LYS A 139 14.54 -17.06 2.61
N PHE A 140 14.36 -15.80 2.20
CA PHE A 140 13.24 -15.39 1.36
C PHE A 140 13.70 -14.54 0.18
N LYS A 141 13.20 -14.91 -1.00
CA LYS A 141 13.27 -14.05 -2.20
C LYS A 141 11.86 -13.70 -2.60
N ILE A 142 11.58 -12.40 -2.65
CA ILE A 142 10.31 -11.86 -3.15
C ILE A 142 10.62 -11.25 -4.52
N GLU A 143 9.97 -11.79 -5.53
CA GLU A 143 10.09 -11.26 -6.89
C GLU A 143 9.11 -10.12 -7.14
#